data_93971799b6b64bef4a641269ac183e30
#
_entry.id   93971799b6b64bef4a641269ac183e30
#
_cell.length_a   1.000
_cell.length_b   1.000
_cell.length_c   1.000
_cell.angle_alpha   90.00
_cell.angle_beta   90.00
_cell.angle_gamma   90.00
#
_symmetry.space_group_name_H-M   'P 1'
#
loop_
_entity.id
_entity.type
_entity.pdbx_description
1 polymer ?
#
loop_
_entity_poly.entity_id
_entity_poly.type
_entity_poly.pdbx_seq_one_letter_code
_entity_poly.pdbx_strand_id
1 'polypeptide(L)'
;IMAENTSVHAASTYVMREKEWDFMAVYYDLIDHFCHAFMKFYPPKQRAVPQNLFDIYKDAVVGAYRYQDMMLERTMEMVDEDTTIIVMSDHGFESGHKRILKMPKYPAAPALEHRQFGIFVAAGPNIKQNEKVFGLGLIDITPTILNIFNLPIGKDMDGKPALDIFKEIKPPTYIDSWEDVKGDFGQHKQADEEDQLSDQETMQQLIDLGYIEKPDEKIENAI
;
A
#
# COMPACT_ATOMS: atom_id res chain seq x y z
N ILE A 1 -1.82 4.96 14.80
CA ILE A 1 -2.27 4.13 13.67
C ILE A 1 -3.68 4.56 13.22
N MET A 2 -4.78 4.31 13.98
CA MET A 2 -6.15 4.67 13.52
C MET A 2 -6.32 6.16 13.24
N ALA A 3 -5.79 7.05 14.09
CA ALA A 3 -5.88 8.49 13.89
C ALA A 3 -5.16 8.96 12.61
N GLU A 4 -4.00 8.45 12.34
CA GLU A 4 -3.22 8.72 11.12
C GLU A 4 -4.00 8.30 9.88
N ASN A 5 -4.51 7.07 9.87
CA ASN A 5 -5.30 6.55 8.77
C ASN A 5 -6.59 7.36 8.54
N THR A 6 -7.25 7.78 9.62
CA THR A 6 -8.40 8.69 9.56
C THR A 6 -8.00 10.04 8.96
N SER A 7 -6.83 10.57 9.31
CA SER A 7 -6.32 11.84 8.76
C SER A 7 -6.02 11.72 7.27
N VAL A 8 -5.38 10.63 6.83
CA VAL A 8 -5.14 10.34 5.41
C VAL A 8 -6.47 10.27 4.65
N HIS A 9 -7.46 9.54 5.19
CA HIS A 9 -8.78 9.42 4.58
C HIS A 9 -9.51 10.77 4.51
N ALA A 10 -9.46 11.56 5.59
CA ALA A 10 -10.07 12.90 5.60
C ALA A 10 -9.42 13.83 4.58
N ALA A 11 -8.09 13.81 4.47
CA ALA A 11 -7.36 14.59 3.47
C ALA A 11 -7.70 14.16 2.04
N SER A 12 -7.69 12.84 1.75
CA SER A 12 -8.02 12.32 0.43
C SER A 12 -9.46 12.67 0.01
N THR A 13 -10.43 12.46 0.89
CA THR A 13 -11.84 12.79 0.60
C THR A 13 -12.08 14.29 0.48
N TYR A 14 -11.32 15.12 1.21
CA TYR A 14 -11.34 16.57 1.01
C TYR A 14 -10.83 16.95 -0.37
N VAL A 15 -9.67 16.42 -0.79
CA VAL A 15 -9.10 16.70 -2.12
C VAL A 15 -10.04 16.23 -3.23
N MET A 16 -10.59 15.01 -3.13
CA MET A 16 -11.56 14.47 -4.10
C MET A 16 -12.78 15.37 -4.28
N ARG A 17 -13.23 16.03 -3.22
CA ARG A 17 -14.41 16.90 -3.26
C ARG A 17 -14.11 18.31 -3.73
N GLU A 18 -12.95 18.87 -3.34
CA GLU A 18 -12.66 20.30 -3.50
C GLU A 18 -11.75 20.60 -4.70
N LYS A 19 -11.18 19.56 -5.34
CA LYS A 19 -10.23 19.69 -6.44
C LYS A 19 -10.70 18.89 -7.65
N GLU A 20 -10.39 19.38 -8.84
CA GLU A 20 -10.43 18.57 -10.06
C GLU A 20 -9.22 17.63 -10.05
N TRP A 21 -9.42 16.38 -10.43
CA TRP A 21 -8.39 15.36 -10.49
C TRP A 21 -8.67 14.34 -11.60
N ASP A 22 -7.63 13.91 -12.29
CA ASP A 22 -7.68 12.81 -13.25
C ASP A 22 -7.20 11.51 -12.63
N PHE A 23 -6.29 11.60 -11.64
CA PHE A 23 -5.70 10.47 -10.94
C PHE A 23 -5.58 10.76 -9.45
N MET A 24 -5.97 9.80 -8.63
CA MET A 24 -5.82 9.83 -7.19
C MET A 24 -5.22 8.52 -6.70
N ALA A 25 -4.14 8.58 -5.97
CA ALA A 25 -3.57 7.45 -5.24
C ALA A 25 -3.60 7.74 -3.75
N VAL A 26 -4.13 6.81 -2.96
CA VAL A 26 -4.20 6.93 -1.50
C VAL A 26 -3.57 5.70 -0.88
N TYR A 27 -2.59 5.89 -0.02
CA TYR A 27 -1.93 4.83 0.71
C TYR A 27 -2.48 4.73 2.13
N TYR A 28 -2.83 3.51 2.53
CA TYR A 28 -3.34 3.17 3.86
C TYR A 28 -2.50 2.05 4.46
N ASP A 29 -1.88 2.30 5.59
CA ASP A 29 -1.02 1.36 6.32
C ASP A 29 -1.72 0.62 7.48
N LEU A 30 -3.00 0.94 7.72
CA LEU A 30 -3.76 0.43 8.86
C LEU A 30 -3.74 -1.10 8.96
N ILE A 31 -4.02 -1.80 7.85
CA ILE A 31 -4.13 -3.27 7.86
C ILE A 31 -2.78 -3.89 8.19
N ASP A 32 -1.71 -3.37 7.61
CA ASP A 32 -0.35 -3.81 7.86
C ASP A 32 0.02 -3.69 9.35
N HIS A 33 -0.12 -2.49 9.90
CA HIS A 33 0.16 -2.24 11.32
C HIS A 33 -0.70 -3.07 12.28
N PHE A 34 -1.98 -3.25 11.97
CA PHE A 34 -2.85 -4.10 12.78
C PHE A 34 -2.47 -5.58 12.68
N CYS A 35 -2.05 -6.03 11.52
CA CYS A 35 -1.58 -7.41 11.35
C CYS A 35 -0.28 -7.63 12.15
N HIS A 36 0.70 -6.76 12.08
CA HIS A 36 1.92 -6.84 12.90
C HIS A 36 1.61 -6.90 14.39
N ALA A 37 0.71 -6.05 14.87
CA ALA A 37 0.38 -5.99 16.29
C ALA A 37 -0.48 -7.19 16.76
N PHE A 38 -1.46 -7.62 15.97
CA PHE A 38 -2.57 -8.45 16.44
C PHE A 38 -2.76 -9.78 15.70
N MET A 39 -2.08 -10.05 14.58
CA MET A 39 -2.26 -11.30 13.82
C MET A 39 -2.00 -12.54 14.69
N LYS A 40 -1.09 -12.48 15.65
CA LYS A 40 -0.83 -13.57 16.62
C LYS A 40 -2.05 -13.95 17.45
N PHE A 41 -3.01 -13.05 17.63
CA PHE A 41 -4.28 -13.28 18.35
C PHE A 41 -5.44 -13.67 17.45
N TYR A 42 -5.29 -13.58 16.12
CA TYR A 42 -6.35 -13.93 15.18
C TYR A 42 -6.73 -15.42 15.29
N PRO A 43 -8.02 -15.77 15.17
CA PRO A 43 -8.46 -17.17 15.22
C PRO A 43 -7.85 -18.06 14.10
N PRO A 44 -7.70 -19.37 14.34
CA PRO A 44 -7.90 -20.07 15.62
C PRO A 44 -6.79 -19.75 16.62
N LYS A 45 -7.11 -19.76 17.93
CA LYS A 45 -6.15 -19.50 19.01
C LYS A 45 -4.98 -20.49 18.95
N GLN A 46 -3.76 -19.98 18.92
CA GLN A 46 -2.56 -20.81 19.06
C GLN A 46 -2.33 -21.20 20.53
N ARG A 47 -1.75 -22.38 20.76
CA ARG A 47 -1.58 -22.95 22.11
C ARG A 47 -0.80 -22.03 23.07
N ALA A 48 0.20 -21.34 22.56
CA ALA A 48 1.06 -20.47 23.36
C ALA A 48 0.47 -19.08 23.68
N VAL A 49 -0.67 -18.72 23.04
CA VAL A 49 -1.34 -17.45 23.29
C VAL A 49 -2.18 -17.53 24.55
N PRO A 50 -1.99 -16.68 25.57
CA PRO A 50 -2.82 -16.62 26.77
C PRO A 50 -4.29 -16.37 26.44
N GLN A 51 -5.21 -17.05 27.16
CA GLN A 51 -6.65 -16.99 26.87
C GLN A 51 -7.20 -15.56 27.01
N ASN A 52 -6.83 -14.88 28.07
CA ASN A 52 -7.27 -13.50 28.33
C ASN A 52 -6.86 -12.53 27.20
N LEU A 53 -5.65 -12.66 26.66
CA LEU A 53 -5.18 -11.80 25.55
C LEU A 53 -5.89 -12.18 24.25
N PHE A 54 -6.11 -13.48 24.01
CA PHE A 54 -6.90 -13.93 22.85
C PHE A 54 -8.31 -13.35 22.88
N ASP A 55 -9.00 -13.43 24.02
CA ASP A 55 -10.39 -12.94 24.15
C ASP A 55 -10.49 -11.42 23.91
N ILE A 56 -9.46 -10.66 24.29
CA ILE A 56 -9.41 -9.21 24.08
C ILE A 56 -9.12 -8.85 22.61
N TYR A 57 -8.18 -9.54 21.95
CA TYR A 57 -7.61 -9.07 20.67
C TYR A 57 -7.99 -9.90 19.44
N LYS A 58 -8.74 -11.02 19.60
CA LYS A 58 -9.06 -11.94 18.50
C LYS A 58 -9.77 -11.28 17.31
N ASP A 59 -10.49 -10.20 17.54
CA ASP A 59 -11.29 -9.51 16.53
C ASP A 59 -10.60 -8.24 15.98
N ALA A 60 -9.40 -7.88 16.50
CA ALA A 60 -8.72 -6.63 16.15
C ALA A 60 -8.39 -6.54 14.64
N VAL A 61 -7.87 -7.61 14.06
CA VAL A 61 -7.53 -7.66 12.62
C VAL A 61 -8.79 -7.53 11.76
N VAL A 62 -9.87 -8.25 12.11
CA VAL A 62 -11.16 -8.13 11.40
C VAL A 62 -11.72 -6.72 11.54
N GLY A 63 -11.55 -6.10 12.71
CA GLY A 63 -11.93 -4.71 12.95
C GLY A 63 -11.22 -3.74 12.02
N ALA A 64 -9.91 -3.92 11.80
CA ALA A 64 -9.14 -3.10 10.87
C ALA A 64 -9.63 -3.25 9.42
N TYR A 65 -9.88 -4.48 8.96
CA TYR A 65 -10.44 -4.72 7.63
C TYR A 65 -11.81 -4.07 7.45
N ARG A 66 -12.70 -4.18 8.43
CA ARG A 66 -14.02 -3.53 8.38
C ARG A 66 -13.92 -2.01 8.35
N TYR A 67 -12.98 -1.46 9.11
CA TYR A 67 -12.75 -0.03 9.10
C TYR A 67 -12.22 0.46 7.75
N GLN A 68 -11.30 -0.29 7.14
CA GLN A 68 -10.80 0.00 5.79
C GLN A 68 -11.90 -0.13 4.73
N ASP A 69 -12.78 -1.11 4.86
CA ASP A 69 -13.93 -1.32 3.98
C ASP A 69 -14.91 -0.13 4.02
N MET A 70 -15.20 0.41 5.21
CA MET A 70 -16.00 1.63 5.37
C MET A 70 -15.36 2.85 4.69
N MET A 71 -14.02 2.99 4.75
CA MET A 71 -13.32 4.07 4.06
C MET A 71 -13.37 3.90 2.54
N LEU A 72 -13.24 2.66 2.06
CA LEU A 72 -13.39 2.34 0.65
C LEU A 72 -14.82 2.63 0.16
N GLU A 73 -15.84 2.22 0.89
CA GLU A 73 -17.25 2.52 0.61
C GLU A 73 -17.44 4.03 0.44
N ARG A 74 -16.92 4.82 1.38
CA ARG A 74 -16.99 6.29 1.30
C ARG A 74 -16.29 6.85 0.07
N THR A 75 -15.14 6.30 -0.30
CA THR A 75 -14.43 6.70 -1.53
C THR A 75 -15.25 6.36 -2.77
N MET A 76 -15.86 5.17 -2.81
CA MET A 76 -16.71 4.73 -3.93
C MET A 76 -17.98 5.57 -4.11
N GLU A 77 -18.54 6.12 -3.02
CA GLU A 77 -19.67 7.06 -3.09
C GLU A 77 -19.32 8.42 -3.73
N MET A 78 -18.03 8.75 -3.80
CA MET A 78 -17.54 10.06 -4.27
C MET A 78 -17.06 10.03 -5.73
N VAL A 79 -17.03 8.88 -6.36
CA VAL A 79 -16.63 8.71 -7.75
C VAL A 79 -17.84 8.39 -8.61
N ASP A 80 -17.72 8.66 -9.90
CA ASP A 80 -18.76 8.39 -10.90
C ASP A 80 -18.56 7.06 -11.63
N GLU A 81 -19.47 6.77 -12.57
CA GLU A 81 -19.44 5.55 -13.37
C GLU A 81 -18.31 5.50 -14.39
N ASP A 82 -17.69 6.64 -14.70
CA ASP A 82 -16.56 6.75 -15.62
C ASP A 82 -15.20 6.51 -14.90
N THR A 83 -15.21 6.40 -13.58
CA THR A 83 -14.01 6.22 -12.77
C THR A 83 -13.58 4.75 -12.72
N THR A 84 -12.30 4.49 -12.99
CA THR A 84 -11.67 3.18 -12.72
C THR A 84 -11.07 3.18 -11.32
N ILE A 85 -11.48 2.19 -10.51
CA ILE A 85 -10.99 1.99 -9.15
C ILE A 85 -10.06 0.78 -9.15
N ILE A 86 -8.89 0.93 -8.53
CA ILE A 86 -7.94 -0.16 -8.26
C ILE A 86 -7.68 -0.23 -6.77
N VAL A 87 -7.90 -1.40 -6.17
CA VAL A 87 -7.52 -1.71 -4.79
C VAL A 87 -6.42 -2.76 -4.84
N MET A 88 -5.29 -2.46 -4.24
CA MET A 88 -4.13 -3.34 -4.26
C MET A 88 -3.36 -3.31 -2.95
N SER A 89 -2.56 -4.34 -2.71
CA SER A 89 -1.53 -4.35 -1.67
C SER A 89 -0.24 -4.93 -2.23
N ASP A 90 0.88 -4.49 -1.68
CA ASP A 90 2.23 -4.93 -2.01
C ASP A 90 2.51 -6.36 -1.52
N HIS A 91 1.97 -6.76 -0.37
CA HIS A 91 2.10 -8.09 0.20
C HIS A 91 0.84 -8.50 0.98
N GLY A 92 0.82 -9.72 1.45
CA GLY A 92 -0.17 -10.23 2.39
C GLY A 92 0.47 -10.55 3.74
N PHE A 93 -0.30 -11.21 4.64
CA PHE A 93 0.17 -11.64 5.94
C PHE A 93 0.05 -13.14 6.13
N GLU A 94 1.00 -13.74 6.85
CA GLU A 94 0.94 -15.13 7.25
C GLU A 94 -0.16 -15.36 8.30
N SER A 95 -0.99 -16.37 8.06
CA SER A 95 -2.14 -16.71 8.90
C SER A 95 -2.07 -18.15 9.38
N GLY A 96 -3.05 -18.57 10.16
CA GLY A 96 -3.15 -19.96 10.66
C GLY A 96 -1.97 -20.34 11.54
N HIS A 97 -1.35 -21.47 11.24
CA HIS A 97 -0.25 -22.03 12.03
C HIS A 97 1.12 -21.37 11.74
N LYS A 98 1.22 -20.60 10.67
CA LYS A 98 2.45 -19.92 10.29
C LYS A 98 2.66 -18.58 11.01
N ARG A 99 1.66 -18.11 11.75
CA ARG A 99 1.75 -16.85 12.50
C ARG A 99 2.89 -16.89 13.51
N ILE A 100 3.72 -15.85 13.50
CA ILE A 100 4.84 -15.69 14.41
C ILE A 100 4.31 -15.22 15.77
N LEU A 101 4.68 -15.93 16.85
CA LEU A 101 4.29 -15.58 18.22
C LEU A 101 5.32 -14.71 18.92
N LYS A 102 6.58 -14.84 18.52
CA LYS A 102 7.69 -14.08 19.07
C LYS A 102 8.62 -13.68 17.93
N MET A 103 8.68 -12.38 17.70
CA MET A 103 9.54 -11.81 16.68
C MET A 103 11.02 -12.08 17.01
N PRO A 104 11.82 -12.58 16.06
CA PRO A 104 13.26 -12.64 16.19
C PRO A 104 13.87 -11.24 16.34
N LYS A 105 15.05 -11.17 16.93
CA LYS A 105 15.75 -9.90 17.18
C LYS A 105 16.76 -9.60 16.05
N TYR A 106 16.27 -9.31 14.85
CA TYR A 106 17.08 -8.77 13.75
C TYR A 106 16.21 -7.84 12.87
N PRO A 107 16.81 -6.86 12.17
CA PRO A 107 16.07 -5.76 11.50
C PRO A 107 14.97 -6.22 10.55
N ALA A 108 15.24 -7.20 9.70
CA ALA A 108 14.28 -7.71 8.72
C ALA A 108 13.26 -8.71 9.28
N ALA A 109 13.21 -8.92 10.61
CA ALA A 109 12.30 -9.89 11.22
C ALA A 109 10.81 -9.64 10.92
N PRO A 110 10.30 -8.39 10.89
CA PRO A 110 8.89 -8.14 10.53
C PRO A 110 8.49 -8.72 9.18
N ALA A 111 9.38 -8.76 8.20
CA ALA A 111 9.11 -9.35 6.88
C ALA A 111 8.76 -10.85 6.94
N LEU A 112 9.10 -11.55 8.04
CA LEU A 112 8.70 -12.95 8.23
C LEU A 112 7.19 -13.14 8.45
N GLU A 113 6.48 -12.09 8.83
CA GLU A 113 5.02 -12.10 8.96
C GLU A 113 4.32 -11.86 7.62
N HIS A 114 5.05 -11.40 6.61
CA HIS A 114 4.51 -11.10 5.30
C HIS A 114 4.39 -12.34 4.43
N ARG A 115 3.36 -12.38 3.58
CA ARG A 115 3.22 -13.28 2.45
C ARG A 115 3.58 -12.53 1.19
N GLN A 116 4.27 -13.19 0.28
CA GLN A 116 4.70 -12.62 -0.99
C GLN A 116 3.52 -12.08 -1.84
N PHE A 117 2.36 -12.70 -1.76
CA PHE A 117 1.20 -12.33 -2.57
C PHE A 117 0.26 -11.41 -1.80
N GLY A 118 0.07 -10.21 -2.34
CA GLY A 118 -0.97 -9.27 -1.94
C GLY A 118 -2.30 -9.51 -2.66
N ILE A 119 -3.07 -8.44 -2.83
CA ILE A 119 -4.32 -8.45 -3.58
C ILE A 119 -4.24 -7.45 -4.74
N PHE A 120 -5.04 -7.71 -5.77
CA PHE A 120 -5.34 -6.77 -6.82
C PHE A 120 -6.82 -6.93 -7.19
N VAL A 121 -7.56 -5.83 -7.12
CA VAL A 121 -8.98 -5.76 -7.55
C VAL A 121 -9.14 -4.50 -8.39
N ALA A 122 -9.77 -4.62 -9.53
CA ALA A 122 -10.08 -3.48 -10.38
C ALA A 122 -11.55 -3.49 -10.79
N ALA A 123 -12.14 -2.31 -10.86
CA ALA A 123 -13.52 -2.08 -11.34
C ALA A 123 -13.58 -0.76 -12.11
N GLY A 124 -14.43 -0.69 -13.13
CA GLY A 124 -14.62 0.50 -13.92
C GLY A 124 -15.19 0.21 -15.32
N PRO A 125 -15.35 1.23 -16.18
CA PRO A 125 -16.08 1.11 -17.43
C PRO A 125 -15.53 0.04 -18.37
N ASN A 126 -14.22 -0.01 -18.57
CA ASN A 126 -13.54 -0.96 -19.45
C ASN A 126 -12.95 -2.17 -18.71
N ILE A 127 -13.21 -2.34 -17.42
CA ILE A 127 -12.69 -3.47 -16.64
C ILE A 127 -13.64 -4.66 -16.75
N LYS A 128 -13.10 -5.85 -17.06
CA LYS A 128 -13.85 -7.11 -17.06
C LYS A 128 -14.38 -7.41 -15.65
N GLN A 129 -15.57 -8.00 -15.60
CA GLN A 129 -16.20 -8.40 -14.35
C GLN A 129 -16.04 -9.90 -14.11
N ASN A 130 -15.84 -10.28 -12.84
CA ASN A 130 -15.72 -11.68 -12.40
C ASN A 130 -14.58 -12.47 -13.08
N GLU A 131 -13.57 -11.78 -13.57
CA GLU A 131 -12.36 -12.40 -14.13
C GLU A 131 -11.25 -12.50 -13.09
N LYS A 132 -10.45 -13.56 -13.19
CA LYS A 132 -9.25 -13.73 -12.37
C LYS A 132 -8.04 -13.25 -13.16
N VAL A 133 -7.24 -12.40 -12.52
CA VAL A 133 -5.97 -11.92 -13.08
C VAL A 133 -4.84 -12.79 -12.58
N PHE A 134 -3.95 -13.21 -13.48
CA PHE A 134 -2.80 -14.05 -13.17
C PHE A 134 -1.51 -13.38 -13.63
N GLY A 135 -0.43 -13.57 -12.89
CA GLY A 135 0.91 -13.12 -13.27
C GLY A 135 1.14 -11.61 -13.14
N LEU A 136 0.23 -10.87 -12.51
CA LEU A 136 0.39 -9.45 -12.25
C LEU A 136 1.32 -9.23 -11.06
N GLY A 137 2.31 -8.37 -11.25
CA GLY A 137 3.21 -7.89 -10.20
C GLY A 137 3.09 -6.39 -9.95
N LEU A 138 3.73 -5.89 -8.90
CA LEU A 138 3.73 -4.45 -8.56
C LEU A 138 4.32 -3.60 -9.70
N ILE A 139 5.36 -4.10 -10.37
CA ILE A 139 5.99 -3.41 -11.50
C ILE A 139 5.05 -3.20 -12.69
N ASP A 140 3.98 -3.98 -12.79
CA ASP A 140 2.99 -3.90 -13.87
C ASP A 140 1.93 -2.82 -13.63
N ILE A 141 1.85 -2.26 -12.42
CA ILE A 141 0.82 -1.29 -12.06
C ILE A 141 1.00 0.03 -12.81
N THR A 142 2.20 0.59 -12.80
CA THR A 142 2.47 1.85 -13.51
C THR A 142 2.17 1.76 -15.00
N PRO A 143 2.71 0.77 -15.78
CA PRO A 143 2.37 0.64 -17.19
C PRO A 143 0.87 0.35 -17.44
N THR A 144 0.18 -0.31 -16.49
CA THR A 144 -1.28 -0.51 -16.57
C THR A 144 -2.03 0.81 -16.43
N ILE A 145 -1.66 1.66 -15.47
CA ILE A 145 -2.26 2.98 -15.27
C ILE A 145 -2.00 3.86 -16.50
N LEU A 146 -0.78 3.90 -17.02
CA LEU A 146 -0.45 4.63 -18.25
C LEU A 146 -1.34 4.18 -19.43
N ASN A 147 -1.57 2.87 -19.58
CA ASN A 147 -2.44 2.35 -20.62
C ASN A 147 -3.91 2.75 -20.41
N ILE A 148 -4.42 2.81 -19.18
CA ILE A 148 -5.76 3.31 -18.85
C ILE A 148 -5.93 4.75 -19.38
N PHE A 149 -4.93 5.60 -19.16
CA PHE A 149 -4.92 6.99 -19.62
C PHE A 149 -4.56 7.16 -21.11
N ASN A 150 -4.31 6.09 -21.84
CA ASN A 150 -3.79 6.11 -23.22
C ASN A 150 -2.47 6.89 -23.34
N LEU A 151 -1.66 6.89 -22.28
CA LEU A 151 -0.32 7.44 -22.26
C LEU A 151 0.69 6.38 -22.72
N PRO A 152 1.80 6.78 -23.35
CA PRO A 152 2.82 5.84 -23.78
C PRO A 152 3.54 5.22 -22.59
N ILE A 153 3.96 3.97 -22.72
CA ILE A 153 4.74 3.23 -21.74
C ILE A 153 6.22 3.43 -22.05
N GLY A 154 7.04 3.69 -21.05
CA GLY A 154 8.50 3.73 -21.20
C GLY A 154 9.03 2.32 -21.53
N LYS A 155 9.90 2.21 -22.57
CA LYS A 155 10.56 0.94 -22.91
C LYS A 155 11.57 0.48 -21.84
N ASP A 156 11.99 1.40 -21.00
CA ASP A 156 12.86 1.22 -19.84
C ASP A 156 12.13 0.69 -18.59
N MET A 157 10.78 0.61 -18.62
CA MET A 157 10.00 0.00 -17.56
C MET A 157 10.10 -1.53 -17.62
N ASP A 158 10.42 -2.17 -16.48
CA ASP A 158 10.49 -3.63 -16.36
C ASP A 158 9.12 -4.30 -16.42
N GLY A 159 8.07 -3.62 -16.00
CA GLY A 159 6.69 -4.10 -15.98
C GLY A 159 5.99 -4.01 -17.32
N LYS A 160 4.85 -4.69 -17.43
CA LYS A 160 3.98 -4.70 -18.60
C LYS A 160 2.56 -4.34 -18.21
N PRO A 161 1.77 -3.67 -19.11
CA PRO A 161 0.38 -3.38 -18.81
C PRO A 161 -0.43 -4.68 -18.71
N ALA A 162 -1.31 -4.75 -17.72
CA ALA A 162 -2.22 -5.88 -17.48
C ALA A 162 -3.38 -5.86 -18.49
N LEU A 163 -3.11 -6.12 -19.76
CA LEU A 163 -4.11 -6.00 -20.85
C LEU A 163 -5.30 -6.94 -20.66
N ASP A 164 -5.10 -8.07 -20.01
CA ASP A 164 -6.15 -9.08 -19.79
C ASP A 164 -7.28 -8.62 -18.89
N ILE A 165 -7.10 -7.52 -18.13
CA ILE A 165 -8.16 -6.96 -17.28
C ILE A 165 -9.22 -6.18 -18.07
N PHE A 166 -8.92 -5.77 -19.32
CA PHE A 166 -9.79 -4.89 -20.10
C PHE A 166 -10.79 -5.67 -20.97
N LYS A 167 -12.02 -5.15 -21.08
CA LYS A 167 -13.04 -5.63 -22.03
C LYS A 167 -12.60 -5.38 -23.47
N GLU A 168 -12.14 -4.14 -23.71
CA GLU A 168 -11.61 -3.70 -25.01
C GLU A 168 -10.12 -3.38 -24.81
N ILE A 169 -9.27 -4.15 -25.49
CA ILE A 169 -7.82 -3.98 -25.41
C ILE A 169 -7.42 -2.91 -26.42
N LYS A 170 -6.92 -1.79 -25.93
CA LYS A 170 -6.21 -0.81 -26.74
C LYS A 170 -4.72 -1.17 -26.76
N PRO A 171 -4.12 -1.31 -27.96
CA PRO A 171 -2.69 -1.58 -28.04
C PRO A 171 -1.91 -0.48 -27.35
N PRO A 172 -0.96 -0.81 -26.45
CA PRO A 172 -0.14 0.17 -25.80
C PRO A 172 0.79 0.86 -26.79
N THR A 173 1.02 2.14 -26.59
CA THR A 173 2.05 2.92 -27.29
C THR A 173 3.28 3.01 -26.41
N TYR A 174 4.44 3.28 -27.01
CA TYR A 174 5.72 3.28 -26.28
C TYR A 174 6.54 4.52 -26.61
N ILE A 175 7.30 5.01 -25.61
CA ILE A 175 8.39 5.97 -25.74
C ILE A 175 9.67 5.35 -25.23
N ASP A 176 10.82 5.94 -25.49
CA ASP A 176 12.09 5.38 -25.02
C ASP A 176 12.20 5.46 -23.50
N SER A 177 11.94 6.66 -22.93
CA SER A 177 11.88 6.85 -21.47
C SER A 177 11.02 8.06 -21.11
N TRP A 178 10.34 8.02 -19.97
CA TRP A 178 9.70 9.20 -19.37
C TRP A 178 10.72 10.17 -18.77
N GLU A 179 11.92 9.72 -18.45
CA GLU A 179 13.04 10.57 -17.98
C GLU A 179 13.46 11.62 -19.02
N ASP A 180 13.24 11.31 -20.32
CA ASP A 180 13.56 12.21 -21.42
C ASP A 180 12.46 13.25 -21.69
N VAL A 181 11.28 13.10 -21.08
CA VAL A 181 10.13 14.01 -21.31
C VAL A 181 10.34 15.29 -20.49
N LYS A 182 10.41 16.43 -21.18
CA LYS A 182 10.51 17.71 -20.50
C LYS A 182 9.17 18.07 -19.83
N GLY A 183 9.23 18.42 -18.57
CA GLY A 183 8.05 18.82 -17.80
C GLY A 183 8.37 18.99 -16.32
N ASP A 184 7.37 19.40 -15.58
CA ASP A 184 7.39 19.36 -14.12
C ASP A 184 6.82 18.00 -13.70
N PHE A 185 7.66 17.15 -13.11
CA PHE A 185 7.29 15.82 -12.62
C PHE A 185 6.99 15.81 -11.11
N GLY A 186 6.72 16.99 -10.55
CA GLY A 186 6.29 17.13 -9.15
C GLY A 186 7.36 16.81 -8.12
N GLN A 187 8.64 16.70 -8.50
CA GLN A 187 9.70 16.60 -7.51
C GLN A 187 9.76 17.90 -6.73
N HIS A 188 9.64 17.79 -5.43
CA HIS A 188 9.92 18.90 -4.54
C HIS A 188 11.38 19.34 -4.74
N LYS A 189 11.63 20.64 -4.80
CA LYS A 189 13.00 21.16 -4.72
C LYS A 189 13.65 20.59 -3.47
N GLN A 190 14.98 20.30 -3.55
CA GLN A 190 15.71 19.77 -2.39
C GLN A 190 15.28 20.49 -1.11
N ALA A 191 14.92 19.68 -0.13
CA ALA A 191 14.39 20.09 1.15
C ALA A 191 15.22 21.20 1.79
N ASP A 192 14.59 22.32 2.09
CA ASP A 192 15.12 23.28 3.06
C ASP A 192 15.21 22.61 4.45
N GLU A 193 15.92 23.22 5.41
CA GLU A 193 16.18 22.62 6.74
C GLU A 193 14.92 22.07 7.47
N GLU A 194 13.71 22.54 7.13
CA GLU A 194 12.44 22.05 7.68
C GLU A 194 12.09 20.61 7.24
N ASP A 195 12.53 20.19 6.04
CA ASP A 195 12.26 18.83 5.53
C ASP A 195 13.21 17.80 6.16
N GLN A 196 14.36 18.19 6.70
CA GLN A 196 15.26 17.30 7.44
C GLN A 196 14.60 16.80 8.76
N LEU A 197 13.72 17.60 9.36
CA LEU A 197 12.92 17.18 10.51
C LEU A 197 11.90 16.10 10.12
N SER A 198 11.28 16.22 8.94
CA SER A 198 10.37 15.22 8.40
C SER A 198 11.08 13.90 8.11
N ASP A 199 12.31 13.94 7.59
CA ASP A 199 13.12 12.74 7.37
C ASP A 199 13.51 12.05 8.67
N GLN A 200 13.80 12.82 9.73
CA GLN A 200 14.08 12.29 11.07
C GLN A 200 12.83 11.66 11.70
N GLU A 201 11.66 12.28 11.56
CA GLU A 201 10.39 11.71 12.03
C GLU A 201 10.04 10.42 11.28
N THR A 202 10.23 10.40 9.96
CA THR A 202 10.05 9.19 9.13
C THR A 202 11.03 8.10 9.53
N MET A 203 12.30 8.45 9.74
CA MET A 203 13.31 7.52 10.24
C MET A 203 12.95 6.97 11.62
N GLN A 204 12.47 7.83 12.53
CA GLN A 204 12.04 7.40 13.85
C GLN A 204 10.82 6.47 13.78
N GLN A 205 9.85 6.74 12.89
CA GLN A 205 8.73 5.82 12.65
C GLN A 205 9.20 4.46 12.15
N LEU A 206 10.12 4.40 11.21
CA LEU A 206 10.70 3.15 10.70
C LEU A 206 11.43 2.37 11.79
N ILE A 207 12.11 3.08 12.71
CA ILE A 207 12.76 2.49 13.87
C ILE A 207 11.70 1.95 14.86
N ASP A 208 10.67 2.73 15.17
CA ASP A 208 9.62 2.36 16.13
C ASP A 208 8.76 1.18 15.62
N LEU A 209 8.62 1.06 14.31
CA LEU A 209 7.96 -0.08 13.64
C LEU A 209 8.88 -1.30 13.50
N GLY A 210 10.18 -1.15 13.77
CA GLY A 210 11.16 -2.23 13.71
C GLY A 210 11.69 -2.54 12.29
N TYR A 211 11.44 -1.68 11.31
CA TYR A 211 12.00 -1.81 9.97
C TYR A 211 13.50 -1.44 9.91
N ILE A 212 13.95 -0.57 10.81
CA ILE A 212 15.34 -0.12 10.89
C ILE A 212 15.78 -0.22 12.37
N GLU A 213 17.00 -0.71 12.63
CA GLU A 213 17.60 -0.64 13.96
C GLU A 213 18.00 0.81 14.31
N LYS A 214 17.83 1.18 15.59
CA LYS A 214 18.43 2.43 16.07
C LYS A 214 19.93 2.40 15.80
N PRO A 215 20.48 3.45 15.17
CA PRO A 215 21.92 3.58 15.01
C PRO A 215 22.60 3.45 16.40
N ASP A 216 23.67 2.67 16.48
CA ASP A 216 24.45 2.55 17.71
C ASP A 216 25.06 3.92 18.05
N GLU A 217 24.79 4.46 19.23
CA GLU A 217 25.32 5.76 19.72
C GLU A 217 26.87 5.85 19.65
N LYS A 218 27.55 4.73 19.40
CA LYS A 218 29.00 4.66 19.22
C LYS A 218 29.49 5.01 17.82
N ILE A 219 28.61 5.08 16.82
CA ILE A 219 28.99 5.36 15.44
C ILE A 219 28.92 6.87 15.15
N GLU A 220 28.08 7.63 15.84
CA GLU A 220 28.01 9.10 15.69
C GLU A 220 29.30 9.84 16.11
N ASN A 221 30.18 9.22 16.84
CA ASN A 221 31.46 9.82 17.28
C ASN A 221 32.66 9.40 16.43
N ALA A 222 32.44 8.74 15.29
CA ALA A 222 33.51 8.20 14.44
C ALA A 222 33.56 8.80 13.01
N ILE A 223 32.79 9.88 12.74
CA ILE A 223 32.84 10.62 11.48
C ILE A 223 33.26 12.06 11.72
#